data_56a5ab5853248c8124e315cdc65b6933
#
_entry.id   56a5ab5853248c8124e315cdc65b6933
#
_cell.length_a   1.000
_cell.length_b   1.000
_cell.length_c   1.000
_cell.angle_alpha   90.00
_cell.angle_beta   90.00
_cell.angle_gamma   90.00
#
_symmetry.space_group_name_H-M   'P 1'
#
loop_
_entity.id
_entity.type
_entity.pdbx_description
1 polymer ?
#
loop_
_entity_poly.entity_id
_entity_poly.type
_entity_poly.pdbx_seq_one_letter_code
_entity_poly.pdbx_strand_id
1 'polypeptide(L)'
;VVTGTSVAGVHAFAPSVVAINEPFDISVRAEDRFYNRATGPLPSWQVSLNGNLLSEIPASSKAIHMIRDVRLDAAGVYRISVRSADGSIMGIGNPILVEREPKRRIYWGDTHGHSGFAEGVGTPERFMTWARDDARLDYVTHSEHDIWLDDFEWEVLRENVEKYSVNDEFIAFLGYEWTIRNTQGG
;
A
#
# COMPACT_ATOMS: atom_id res chain seq x y z
N VAL A 1 -0.66 9.35 -19.37
CA VAL A 1 -0.25 8.23 -18.49
C VAL A 1 1.01 8.68 -17.74
N VAL A 2 0.95 8.67 -16.41
CA VAL A 2 2.15 8.91 -15.59
C VAL A 2 2.91 7.59 -15.49
N THR A 3 4.15 7.58 -15.92
CA THR A 3 5.06 6.43 -15.78
C THR A 3 6.17 6.79 -14.80
N GLY A 4 6.58 5.84 -13.97
CA GLY A 4 7.74 6.02 -13.09
C GLY A 4 9.03 6.25 -13.87
N THR A 5 10.00 6.77 -13.18
CA THR A 5 11.37 6.99 -13.69
C THR A 5 12.35 6.01 -13.04
N SER A 6 13.65 6.25 -13.14
CA SER A 6 14.68 5.45 -12.47
C SER A 6 14.49 5.40 -10.95
N VAL A 7 14.92 4.31 -10.33
CA VAL A 7 14.84 4.11 -8.89
C VAL A 7 15.59 5.21 -8.12
N ALA A 8 14.95 5.73 -7.08
CA ALA A 8 15.51 6.72 -6.17
C ALA A 8 15.28 6.37 -4.68
N GLY A 9 14.35 5.46 -4.40
CA GLY A 9 14.01 5.05 -3.05
C GLY A 9 13.47 3.63 -3.00
N VAL A 10 13.28 3.14 -1.79
CA VAL A 10 12.67 1.84 -1.51
C VAL A 10 11.90 1.90 -0.19
N HIS A 11 10.70 1.34 -0.15
CA HIS A 11 9.91 1.16 1.08
C HIS A 11 9.51 -0.29 1.27
N ALA A 12 9.29 -0.67 2.54
CA ALA A 12 8.73 -1.97 2.88
C ALA A 12 7.46 -1.82 3.72
N PHE A 13 6.52 -2.73 3.52
CA PHE A 13 5.24 -2.76 4.21
C PHE A 13 4.99 -4.14 4.79
N ALA A 14 4.51 -4.20 6.03
CA ALA A 14 4.16 -5.43 6.72
C ALA A 14 2.98 -5.16 7.67
N PRO A 15 2.26 -6.19 8.16
CA PRO A 15 1.32 -6.02 9.25
C PRO A 15 1.99 -5.40 10.47
N SER A 16 1.32 -4.43 11.11
CA SER A 16 1.90 -3.72 12.26
C SER A 16 1.86 -4.55 13.56
N VAL A 17 0.98 -5.55 13.65
CA VAL A 17 0.86 -6.44 14.81
C VAL A 17 0.64 -7.87 14.33
N VAL A 18 1.48 -8.80 14.79
CA VAL A 18 1.38 -10.23 14.48
C VAL A 18 1.55 -11.07 15.75
N ALA A 19 1.03 -12.30 15.75
CA ALA A 19 1.32 -13.25 16.82
C ALA A 19 2.68 -13.94 16.61
N ILE A 20 3.24 -14.49 17.68
CA ILE A 20 4.44 -15.35 17.58
C ILE A 20 4.15 -16.51 16.62
N ASN A 21 5.05 -16.75 15.67
CA ASN A 21 4.97 -17.78 14.62
C ASN A 21 3.78 -17.64 13.65
N GLU A 22 3.00 -16.58 13.71
CA GLU A 22 1.99 -16.27 12.70
C GLU A 22 2.68 -15.92 11.37
N PRO A 23 2.27 -16.54 10.25
CA PRO A 23 2.82 -16.20 8.95
C PRO A 23 2.31 -14.85 8.48
N PHE A 24 3.19 -14.03 7.92
CA PHE A 24 2.83 -12.77 7.27
C PHE A 24 3.76 -12.47 6.10
N ASP A 25 3.35 -11.54 5.25
CA ASP A 25 4.12 -11.14 4.09
C ASP A 25 4.73 -9.76 4.29
N ILE A 26 5.90 -9.54 3.70
CA ILE A 26 6.52 -8.21 3.58
C ILE A 26 6.53 -7.82 2.11
N SER A 27 5.92 -6.68 1.79
CA SER A 27 6.01 -6.06 0.46
C SER A 27 7.18 -5.09 0.43
N VAL A 28 8.03 -5.19 -0.59
CA VAL A 28 9.14 -4.26 -0.84
C VAL A 28 8.87 -3.55 -2.15
N ARG A 29 8.78 -2.22 -2.14
CA ARG A 29 8.48 -1.39 -3.30
C ARG A 29 9.64 -0.45 -3.62
N ALA A 30 10.21 -0.58 -4.82
CA ALA A 30 11.17 0.36 -5.37
C ALA A 30 10.44 1.56 -5.99
N GLU A 31 10.90 2.76 -5.69
CA GLU A 31 10.25 4.02 -6.04
C GLU A 31 11.17 4.96 -6.80
N ASP A 32 10.57 5.78 -7.65
CA ASP A 32 11.25 6.94 -8.19
C ASP A 32 11.21 8.14 -7.21
N ARG A 33 11.79 9.25 -7.60
CA ARG A 33 11.83 10.47 -6.75
C ARG A 33 10.46 11.11 -6.50
N PHE A 34 9.41 10.64 -7.17
CA PHE A 34 8.03 11.12 -7.02
C PHE A 34 7.12 10.07 -6.37
N TYR A 35 7.71 9.03 -5.78
CA TYR A 35 7.01 7.92 -5.14
C TYR A 35 6.15 7.06 -6.08
N ASN A 36 6.37 7.15 -7.42
CA ASN A 36 5.80 6.19 -8.34
C ASN A 36 6.60 4.89 -8.32
N ARG A 37 6.01 3.80 -8.80
CA ARG A 37 6.78 2.57 -9.04
C ARG A 37 7.97 2.89 -9.94
N ALA A 38 9.17 2.60 -9.49
CA ALA A 38 10.35 2.76 -10.32
C ALA A 38 10.29 1.88 -11.57
N THR A 39 10.88 2.34 -12.67
CA THR A 39 10.98 1.61 -13.94
C THR A 39 12.42 1.44 -14.36
N GLY A 40 12.65 0.48 -15.26
CA GLY A 40 14.00 0.14 -15.73
C GLY A 40 14.65 -0.95 -14.88
N PRO A 41 15.97 -1.16 -15.01
CA PRO A 41 16.69 -2.12 -14.20
C PRO A 41 16.77 -1.65 -12.74
N LEU A 42 16.34 -2.52 -11.83
CA LEU A 42 16.38 -2.28 -10.37
C LEU A 42 17.52 -3.07 -9.76
N PRO A 43 18.21 -2.54 -8.74
CA PRO A 43 19.28 -3.25 -8.07
C PRO A 43 18.75 -4.47 -7.31
N SER A 44 19.64 -5.33 -6.86
CA SER A 44 19.31 -6.31 -5.84
C SER A 44 19.17 -5.63 -4.47
N TRP A 45 18.29 -6.18 -3.63
CA TRP A 45 17.99 -5.63 -2.31
C TRP A 45 18.30 -6.63 -1.21
N GLN A 46 18.84 -6.13 -0.12
CA GLN A 46 18.95 -6.83 1.15
C GLN A 46 17.88 -6.31 2.10
N VAL A 47 17.05 -7.20 2.60
CA VAL A 47 16.00 -6.92 3.58
C VAL A 47 16.39 -7.48 4.92
N SER A 48 16.41 -6.66 5.95
CA SER A 48 16.82 -7.04 7.29
C SER A 48 15.74 -6.68 8.32
N LEU A 49 15.69 -7.48 9.39
CA LEU A 49 14.89 -7.23 10.59
C LEU A 49 15.82 -7.03 11.79
N ASN A 50 15.71 -5.87 12.46
CA ASN A 50 16.60 -5.49 13.56
C ASN A 50 18.10 -5.67 13.23
N GLY A 51 18.47 -5.39 11.96
CA GLY A 51 19.84 -5.52 11.48
C GLY A 51 20.26 -6.94 11.04
N ASN A 52 19.45 -7.96 11.28
CA ASN A 52 19.70 -9.32 10.82
C ASN A 52 19.12 -9.53 9.42
N LEU A 53 19.91 -10.05 8.49
CA LEU A 53 19.47 -10.35 7.13
C LEU A 53 18.32 -11.34 7.15
N LEU A 54 17.19 -10.95 6.57
CA LEU A 54 16.01 -11.79 6.38
C LEU A 54 15.98 -12.43 5.00
N SER A 55 16.21 -11.61 3.97
CA SER A 55 16.05 -12.04 2.57
C SER A 55 16.88 -11.17 1.63
N GLU A 56 17.25 -11.77 0.49
CA GLU A 56 17.84 -11.06 -0.63
C GLU A 56 16.88 -11.13 -1.82
N ILE A 57 16.62 -9.99 -2.46
CA ILE A 57 15.82 -9.88 -3.66
C ILE A 57 16.76 -9.63 -4.82
N PRO A 58 16.80 -10.51 -5.84
CA PRO A 58 17.69 -10.32 -6.99
C PRO A 58 17.32 -9.09 -7.81
N ALA A 59 18.28 -8.55 -8.53
CA ALA A 59 18.05 -7.48 -9.50
C ALA A 59 16.96 -7.87 -10.51
N SER A 60 16.06 -6.96 -10.82
CA SER A 60 14.92 -7.23 -11.67
C SER A 60 14.37 -5.95 -12.31
N SER A 61 13.27 -6.06 -13.07
CA SER A 61 12.47 -4.92 -13.56
C SER A 61 11.15 -4.75 -12.81
N LYS A 62 10.87 -5.60 -11.81
CA LYS A 62 9.65 -5.52 -11.00
C LYS A 62 9.85 -4.55 -9.85
N ALA A 63 9.03 -3.53 -9.76
CA ALA A 63 9.10 -2.55 -8.69
C ALA A 63 8.59 -3.09 -7.33
N ILE A 64 7.69 -4.07 -7.35
CA ILE A 64 7.11 -4.64 -6.12
C ILE A 64 7.51 -6.11 -6.00
N HIS A 65 8.09 -6.47 -4.86
CA HIS A 65 8.44 -7.83 -4.48
C HIS A 65 7.77 -8.22 -3.17
N MET A 66 7.33 -9.48 -3.09
CA MET A 66 6.72 -10.04 -1.89
C MET A 66 7.67 -11.07 -1.27
N ILE A 67 8.02 -10.87 -0.02
CA ILE A 67 8.66 -11.88 0.83
C ILE A 67 7.53 -12.57 1.58
N ARG A 68 7.31 -13.83 1.25
CA ARG A 68 6.17 -14.60 1.73
C ARG A 68 6.48 -15.39 2.99
N ASP A 69 5.43 -15.63 3.79
CA ASP A 69 5.43 -16.58 4.91
C ASP A 69 6.55 -16.31 5.94
N VAL A 70 6.80 -15.03 6.23
CA VAL A 70 7.74 -14.60 7.26
C VAL A 70 7.15 -14.98 8.63
N ARG A 71 7.99 -15.54 9.51
CA ARG A 71 7.59 -15.93 10.88
C ARG A 71 8.60 -15.40 11.87
N LEU A 72 8.12 -14.90 13.00
CA LEU A 72 8.95 -14.41 14.10
C LEU A 72 8.61 -15.20 15.37
N ASP A 73 9.61 -15.77 15.98
CA ASP A 73 9.47 -16.72 17.09
C ASP A 73 9.54 -16.08 18.48
N ALA A 74 9.88 -14.80 18.56
CA ALA A 74 10.01 -14.05 19.80
C ALA A 74 9.17 -12.79 19.82
N ALA A 75 8.56 -12.50 20.98
CA ALA A 75 7.84 -11.24 21.19
C ALA A 75 8.82 -10.05 21.20
N GLY A 76 8.38 -8.92 20.64
CA GLY A 76 9.18 -7.71 20.59
C GLY A 76 8.79 -6.79 19.44
N VAL A 77 9.54 -5.71 19.27
CA VAL A 77 9.38 -4.79 18.15
C VAL A 77 10.48 -5.05 17.12
N TYR A 78 10.05 -5.34 15.90
CA TYR A 78 10.95 -5.57 14.77
C TYR A 78 10.89 -4.38 13.81
N ARG A 79 12.07 -3.98 13.32
CA ARG A 79 12.21 -2.86 12.38
C ARG A 79 12.77 -3.38 11.07
N ILE A 80 12.04 -3.12 10.00
CA ILE A 80 12.44 -3.49 8.64
C ILE A 80 13.40 -2.43 8.11
N SER A 81 14.51 -2.87 7.54
CA SER A 81 15.37 -2.04 6.71
C SER A 81 15.64 -2.73 5.38
N VAL A 82 15.69 -1.92 4.32
CA VAL A 82 15.98 -2.38 2.96
C VAL A 82 17.15 -1.58 2.43
N ARG A 83 18.10 -2.26 1.78
CA ARG A 83 19.29 -1.63 1.22
C ARG A 83 19.61 -2.22 -0.14
N SER A 84 20.01 -1.38 -1.11
CA SER A 84 20.59 -1.86 -2.36
C SER A 84 21.96 -2.52 -2.12
N ALA A 85 22.33 -3.48 -2.97
CA ALA A 85 23.60 -4.21 -2.79
C ALA A 85 24.83 -3.31 -2.77
N ASP A 86 24.82 -2.22 -3.54
CA ASP A 86 25.88 -1.21 -3.56
C ASP A 86 25.79 -0.21 -2.38
N GLY A 87 24.72 -0.28 -1.61
CA GLY A 87 24.47 0.59 -0.47
C GLY A 87 24.06 2.02 -0.80
N SER A 88 23.82 2.35 -2.05
CA SER A 88 23.48 3.71 -2.50
C SER A 88 22.04 4.10 -2.15
N ILE A 89 21.12 3.12 -2.08
CA ILE A 89 19.71 3.32 -1.76
C ILE A 89 19.38 2.57 -0.47
N MET A 90 18.74 3.27 0.46
CA MET A 90 18.27 2.71 1.71
C MET A 90 16.83 3.13 1.97
N GLY A 91 16.07 2.25 2.58
CA GLY A 91 14.71 2.50 3.02
C GLY A 91 14.35 1.70 4.27
N ILE A 92 13.21 2.00 4.80
CA ILE A 92 12.67 1.35 6.01
C ILE A 92 11.24 0.90 5.74
N GLY A 93 10.75 0.01 6.59
CA GLY A 93 9.33 -0.34 6.67
C GLY A 93 8.70 0.17 7.96
N ASN A 94 7.38 -0.01 8.06
CA ASN A 94 6.69 0.18 9.33
C ASN A 94 7.20 -0.83 10.38
N PRO A 95 7.19 -0.48 11.67
CA PRO A 95 7.55 -1.41 12.74
C PRO A 95 6.51 -2.53 12.86
N ILE A 96 6.97 -3.72 13.26
CA ILE A 96 6.14 -4.89 13.52
C ILE A 96 6.20 -5.18 15.02
N LEU A 97 5.06 -5.12 15.69
CA LEU A 97 4.91 -5.59 17.07
C LEU A 97 4.54 -7.07 17.05
N VAL A 98 5.39 -7.89 17.64
CA VAL A 98 5.13 -9.33 17.81
C VAL A 98 4.70 -9.57 19.24
N GLU A 99 3.52 -10.13 19.44
CA GLU A 99 2.97 -10.49 20.74
C GLU A 99 2.63 -11.98 20.79
N ARG A 100 2.58 -12.54 21.99
CA ARG A 100 2.18 -13.95 22.16
C ARG A 100 0.73 -14.16 21.77
N GLU A 101 -0.14 -13.28 22.22
CA GLU A 101 -1.59 -13.28 21.98
C GLU A 101 -2.06 -11.84 21.76
N PRO A 102 -1.94 -11.32 20.54
CA PRO A 102 -2.35 -9.95 20.26
C PRO A 102 -3.86 -9.79 20.42
N LYS A 103 -4.24 -8.87 21.33
CA LYS A 103 -5.65 -8.54 21.58
C LYS A 103 -6.23 -7.58 20.56
N ARG A 104 -5.38 -6.86 19.84
CA ARG A 104 -5.77 -5.85 18.84
C ARG A 104 -4.84 -5.94 17.66
N ARG A 105 -5.38 -5.63 16.48
CA ARG A 105 -4.62 -5.43 15.24
C ARG A 105 -4.66 -3.96 14.86
N ILE A 106 -3.65 -3.51 14.14
CA ILE A 106 -3.63 -2.17 13.55
C ILE A 106 -3.80 -2.36 12.06
N TYR A 107 -4.81 -1.70 11.51
CA TYR A 107 -5.10 -1.65 10.09
C TYR A 107 -4.88 -0.23 9.58
N TRP A 108 -4.27 -0.12 8.42
CA TRP A 108 -3.99 1.14 7.76
C TRP A 108 -4.93 1.34 6.59
N GLY A 109 -5.55 2.50 6.52
CA GLY A 109 -6.46 2.79 5.43
C GLY A 109 -6.66 4.27 5.21
N ASP A 110 -7.30 4.58 4.10
CA ASP A 110 -7.74 5.91 3.76
C ASP A 110 -9.27 5.94 3.70
N THR A 111 -9.88 6.85 4.42
CA THR A 111 -11.34 6.99 4.51
C THR A 111 -11.90 7.99 3.52
N HIS A 112 -11.06 8.63 2.71
CA HIS A 112 -11.46 9.66 1.78
C HIS A 112 -10.53 9.68 0.57
N GLY A 113 -11.08 9.50 -0.63
CA GLY A 113 -10.28 9.54 -1.84
C GLY A 113 -11.11 9.61 -3.12
N HIS A 114 -10.54 10.27 -4.11
CA HIS A 114 -11.16 10.57 -5.39
C HIS A 114 -10.39 9.94 -6.55
N SER A 115 -11.13 9.55 -7.57
CA SER A 115 -10.57 9.17 -8.87
C SER A 115 -10.77 10.29 -9.91
N GLY A 116 -10.52 9.98 -11.15
CA GLY A 116 -10.78 10.90 -12.26
C GLY A 116 -12.27 11.12 -12.60
N PHE A 117 -13.20 10.53 -11.85
CA PHE A 117 -14.63 10.86 -11.95
C PHE A 117 -14.94 12.21 -11.28
N ALA A 118 -14.13 12.60 -10.30
CA ALA A 118 -14.19 13.91 -9.70
C ALA A 118 -12.88 14.68 -9.97
N GLU A 119 -12.16 15.04 -8.94
CA GLU A 119 -10.95 15.87 -9.02
C GLU A 119 -9.64 15.07 -8.87
N GLY A 120 -9.74 13.75 -8.70
CA GLY A 120 -8.59 12.87 -8.60
C GLY A 120 -7.93 12.56 -9.95
N VAL A 121 -6.96 11.67 -9.93
CA VAL A 121 -6.18 11.26 -11.10
C VAL A 121 -6.29 9.77 -11.34
N GLY A 122 -6.61 9.40 -12.58
CA GLY A 122 -6.73 8.00 -13.00
C GLY A 122 -8.15 7.46 -12.89
N THR A 123 -8.32 6.21 -13.29
CA THR A 123 -9.61 5.54 -13.26
C THR A 123 -9.95 5.04 -11.85
N PRO A 124 -11.24 4.83 -11.52
CA PRO A 124 -11.65 4.17 -10.28
C PRO A 124 -10.89 2.85 -10.01
N GLU A 125 -10.68 2.06 -11.05
CA GLU A 125 -9.92 0.82 -10.98
C GLU A 125 -8.43 1.06 -10.60
N ARG A 126 -7.81 2.11 -11.15
CA ARG A 126 -6.42 2.47 -10.80
C ARG A 126 -6.32 2.94 -9.35
N PHE A 127 -7.32 3.65 -8.84
CA PHE A 127 -7.39 4.04 -7.44
C PHE A 127 -7.36 2.81 -6.53
N MET A 128 -8.20 1.81 -6.79
CA MET A 128 -8.24 0.57 -6.00
C MET A 128 -6.92 -0.22 -6.06
N THR A 129 -6.35 -0.39 -7.26
CA THR A 129 -5.09 -1.11 -7.41
C THR A 129 -3.92 -0.39 -6.76
N TRP A 130 -3.90 0.93 -6.80
CA TRP A 130 -2.90 1.72 -6.10
C TRP A 130 -3.02 1.55 -4.58
N ALA A 131 -4.20 1.68 -4.03
CA ALA A 131 -4.44 1.52 -2.59
C ALA A 131 -3.99 0.14 -2.09
N ARG A 132 -4.41 -0.93 -2.78
CA ARG A 132 -4.09 -2.31 -2.40
C ARG A 132 -2.63 -2.68 -2.63
N ASP A 133 -2.09 -2.40 -3.83
CA ASP A 133 -0.83 -2.97 -4.28
C ASP A 133 0.36 -2.04 -4.03
N ASP A 134 0.19 -0.73 -4.21
CA ASP A 134 1.26 0.27 -4.07
C ASP A 134 1.34 0.83 -2.65
N ALA A 135 0.23 1.32 -2.11
CA ALA A 135 0.17 1.90 -0.77
C ALA A 135 0.06 0.82 0.32
N ARG A 136 -0.32 -0.41 -0.05
CA ARG A 136 -0.49 -1.54 0.88
C ARG A 136 -1.44 -1.20 2.03
N LEU A 137 -2.51 -0.50 1.71
CA LEU A 137 -3.58 -0.25 2.65
C LEU A 137 -4.36 -1.53 2.94
N ASP A 138 -4.89 -1.66 4.14
CA ASP A 138 -5.79 -2.73 4.54
C ASP A 138 -7.23 -2.41 4.11
N TYR A 139 -7.56 -1.11 4.03
CA TYR A 139 -8.86 -0.66 3.54
C TYR A 139 -8.79 0.72 2.87
N VAL A 140 -9.79 1.02 2.04
CA VAL A 140 -9.95 2.33 1.41
C VAL A 140 -11.44 2.66 1.21
N THR A 141 -11.80 3.92 1.31
CA THR A 141 -13.11 4.42 0.88
C THR A 141 -12.96 5.16 -0.43
N HIS A 142 -13.74 4.77 -1.43
CA HIS A 142 -13.89 5.54 -2.65
C HIS A 142 -15.06 6.51 -2.46
N SER A 143 -14.80 7.81 -2.41
CA SER A 143 -15.76 8.83 -1.99
C SER A 143 -15.77 10.02 -2.93
N GLU A 144 -16.23 9.81 -4.17
CA GLU A 144 -16.38 10.90 -5.14
C GLU A 144 -17.38 11.97 -4.67
N HIS A 145 -17.27 13.17 -5.15
CA HIS A 145 -18.23 14.23 -4.87
C HIS A 145 -19.62 13.87 -5.43
N ASP A 146 -20.65 13.96 -4.60
CA ASP A 146 -22.05 13.65 -4.96
C ASP A 146 -22.59 14.51 -6.11
N ILE A 147 -22.15 15.75 -6.20
CA ILE A 147 -22.58 16.72 -7.22
C ILE A 147 -22.08 16.41 -8.64
N TRP A 148 -21.12 15.51 -8.77
CA TRP A 148 -20.54 15.10 -10.07
C TRP A 148 -20.86 13.66 -10.44
N LEU A 149 -21.42 12.89 -9.52
CA LEU A 149 -21.80 11.51 -9.78
C LEU A 149 -23.15 11.44 -10.50
N ASP A 150 -23.20 10.68 -11.57
CA ASP A 150 -24.44 10.18 -12.17
C ASP A 150 -24.69 8.71 -11.82
N ASP A 151 -25.84 8.17 -12.26
CA ASP A 151 -26.22 6.78 -11.96
C ASP A 151 -25.23 5.77 -12.57
N PHE A 152 -24.64 6.07 -13.72
CA PHE A 152 -23.66 5.20 -14.37
C PHE A 152 -22.33 5.19 -13.58
N GLU A 153 -21.84 6.33 -13.22
CA GLU A 153 -20.61 6.46 -12.43
C GLU A 153 -20.74 5.80 -11.07
N TRP A 154 -21.91 5.96 -10.42
CA TRP A 154 -22.20 5.28 -9.17
C TRP A 154 -22.15 3.74 -9.30
N GLU A 155 -22.74 3.19 -10.37
CA GLU A 155 -22.65 1.75 -10.63
C GLU A 155 -21.21 1.28 -10.87
N VAL A 156 -20.40 2.04 -11.60
CA VAL A 156 -18.99 1.74 -11.80
C VAL A 156 -18.22 1.72 -10.46
N LEU A 157 -18.49 2.67 -9.55
CA LEU A 157 -17.88 2.69 -8.23
C LEU A 157 -18.30 1.47 -7.41
N ARG A 158 -19.58 1.12 -7.42
CA ARG A 158 -20.12 -0.05 -6.73
C ARG A 158 -19.47 -1.34 -7.21
N GLU A 159 -19.41 -1.54 -8.53
CA GLU A 159 -18.76 -2.71 -9.14
C GLU A 159 -17.27 -2.81 -8.78
N ASN A 160 -16.55 -1.68 -8.74
CA ASN A 160 -15.16 -1.65 -8.32
C ASN A 160 -15.00 -2.05 -6.84
N VAL A 161 -15.84 -1.51 -5.96
CA VAL A 161 -15.82 -1.88 -4.54
C VAL A 161 -16.07 -3.39 -4.37
N GLU A 162 -17.07 -3.95 -5.05
CA GLU A 162 -17.34 -5.40 -5.02
C GLU A 162 -16.19 -6.23 -5.57
N LYS A 163 -15.59 -5.80 -6.68
CA LYS A 163 -14.47 -6.50 -7.35
C LYS A 163 -13.20 -6.55 -6.49
N TYR A 164 -12.88 -5.46 -5.82
CA TYR A 164 -11.60 -5.33 -5.11
C TYR A 164 -11.68 -5.66 -3.63
N SER A 165 -12.87 -5.66 -3.01
CA SER A 165 -13.04 -6.01 -1.61
C SER A 165 -12.92 -7.51 -1.40
N VAL A 166 -11.86 -7.94 -0.73
CA VAL A 166 -11.60 -9.35 -0.42
C VAL A 166 -11.38 -9.47 1.08
N ASN A 167 -12.22 -10.28 1.74
CA ASN A 167 -12.11 -10.51 3.19
C ASN A 167 -10.70 -10.98 3.57
N ASP A 168 -10.20 -10.45 4.66
CA ASP A 168 -8.88 -10.72 5.23
C ASP A 168 -7.67 -10.27 4.38
N GLU A 169 -7.92 -9.61 3.23
CA GLU A 169 -6.86 -9.10 2.36
C GLU A 169 -6.93 -7.58 2.17
N PHE A 170 -8.07 -7.09 1.70
CA PHE A 170 -8.26 -5.67 1.41
C PHE A 170 -9.75 -5.33 1.38
N ILE A 171 -10.18 -4.34 2.15
CA ILE A 171 -11.58 -3.94 2.22
C ILE A 171 -11.77 -2.59 1.51
N ALA A 172 -12.61 -2.60 0.49
CA ALA A 172 -13.06 -1.38 -0.17
C ALA A 172 -14.44 -0.98 0.36
N PHE A 173 -14.60 0.31 0.70
CA PHE A 173 -15.88 0.89 1.08
C PHE A 173 -16.40 1.79 -0.04
N LEU A 174 -17.70 1.69 -0.29
CA LEU A 174 -18.41 2.60 -1.17
C LEU A 174 -18.87 3.81 -0.34
N GLY A 175 -18.55 4.98 -0.81
CA GLY A 175 -18.94 6.24 -0.20
C GLY A 175 -19.13 7.34 -1.22
N TYR A 176 -19.51 8.49 -0.75
CA TYR A 176 -19.48 9.73 -1.50
C TYR A 176 -19.21 10.90 -0.55
N GLU A 177 -18.63 11.96 -1.08
CA GLU A 177 -18.47 13.21 -0.37
C GLU A 177 -19.71 14.08 -0.54
N TRP A 178 -20.41 14.34 0.57
CA TRP A 178 -21.56 15.20 0.57
C TRP A 178 -21.18 16.67 0.40
N THR A 179 -21.54 17.27 -0.73
CA THR A 179 -21.21 18.66 -1.05
C THR A 179 -22.38 19.58 -0.79
N ILE A 180 -22.27 20.47 0.19
CA ILE A 180 -23.26 21.50 0.45
C ILE A 180 -22.92 22.75 -0.38
N ARG A 181 -23.71 23.05 -1.40
CA ARG A 181 -23.62 24.34 -2.09
C ARG A 181 -24.24 25.41 -1.21
N ASN A 182 -23.41 26.28 -0.65
CA ASN A 182 -23.90 27.49 -0.02
C ASN A 182 -23.74 28.69 -0.96
N THR A 183 -24.60 29.74 -0.77
CA THR A 183 -24.55 30.96 -1.59
C THR A 183 -23.33 31.84 -1.35
N GLN A 184 -22.42 31.43 -0.48
CA GLN A 184 -21.21 32.19 -0.10
C GLN A 184 -19.90 31.55 -0.63
N GLY A 185 -19.99 30.58 -1.53
CA GLY A 185 -18.84 29.98 -2.20
C GLY A 185 -17.93 29.24 -1.21
N GLY A 186 -18.35 28.11 -0.79
CA GLY A 186 -17.51 27.09 -0.13
C GLY A 186 -17.04 26.10 -1.16
#